data_72d673475cd3e8a29bf85728a8f88273
#
_entry.id   72d673475cd3e8a29bf85728a8f88273
#
_cell.length_a   1.000
_cell.length_b   1.000
_cell.length_c   1.000
_cell.angle_alpha   90.00
_cell.angle_beta   90.00
_cell.angle_gamma   90.00
#
_symmetry.space_group_name_H-M   'P 1'
#
loop_
_entity.id
_entity.type
_entity.pdbx_description
1 polymer ?
#
loop_
_entity_poly.entity_id
_entity_poly.type
_entity_poly.pdbx_seq_one_letter_code
_entity_poly.pdbx_strand_id
1 'polypeptide(L)'
;FQAEDGIRDRSPSRGLGDVYKRQTMHISRFPRLHFAHLPTPIEPLENLSKLLGGPQIYIKRDDCTGLATGGNKTRKLEFLIGEALQKNADTIITQGATQSNHVRQTAAICARMGLRCEILLEHRTGSEDPEYLESGNVLLDRLFGAPIKTVPAGTDMDAALEESAEEIQKNGGTPYIIPGGGSNPTGALGYVNCAMELVGQLNDRGLKADHLVTATGSAGTQAGLVSGMEGTRSGIPVLGICVGAEKQTQEEKVFDLVQRTTEFLEISENVNRDAVVANGDYVGPGYGKPTEGMIEAVQLLAREEGILLDPVYSGKGMAGLIDLVRKGHFRKGENVVFLHTGGSAALFAYRNILAD
;
A
#
# COMPACT_ATOMS: atom_id res chain seq x y z
N PHE A 1 -43.64 61.52 -21.15
CA PHE A 1 -43.71 61.19 -19.70
C PHE A 1 -42.61 60.23 -19.36
N GLN A 2 -41.78 60.63 -18.41
CA GLN A 2 -40.64 59.98 -17.81
C GLN A 2 -40.98 58.63 -17.17
N ALA A 3 -40.06 57.70 -17.24
CA ALA A 3 -39.47 57.10 -16.06
C ALA A 3 -38.26 56.25 -16.47
N GLU A 4 -37.10 56.75 -16.14
CA GLU A 4 -35.89 55.98 -15.93
C GLU A 4 -36.12 55.08 -14.70
N ASP A 5 -35.80 53.80 -14.83
CA ASP A 5 -35.47 53.00 -13.64
C ASP A 5 -34.28 52.09 -13.95
N GLY A 6 -33.24 52.35 -13.22
CA GLY A 6 -31.91 51.77 -13.36
C GLY A 6 -31.90 50.28 -13.12
N ILE A 7 -31.37 49.54 -14.07
CA ILE A 7 -30.90 48.18 -13.91
C ILE A 7 -29.64 48.28 -13.04
N ARG A 8 -29.80 48.00 -11.74
CA ARG A 8 -28.68 47.79 -10.82
C ARG A 8 -27.90 46.56 -11.28
N ASP A 9 -26.68 46.84 -11.71
CA ASP A 9 -25.64 45.87 -11.98
C ASP A 9 -25.49 44.92 -10.75
N ARG A 10 -26.05 43.72 -10.87
CA ARG A 10 -25.80 42.65 -9.90
C ARG A 10 -24.46 42.04 -10.26
N SER A 11 -23.42 42.40 -9.55
CA SER A 11 -22.14 41.75 -9.59
C SER A 11 -22.35 40.22 -9.67
N PRO A 12 -21.81 39.54 -10.69
CA PRO A 12 -21.91 38.08 -10.78
C PRO A 12 -21.14 37.46 -9.60
N SER A 13 -21.90 36.77 -8.86
CA SER A 13 -21.60 35.94 -7.69
C SER A 13 -20.13 35.47 -7.54
N ARG A 14 -19.53 35.89 -6.45
CA ARG A 14 -18.34 35.21 -5.84
C ARG A 14 -18.58 33.73 -5.56
N GLY A 15 -19.80 33.22 -5.72
CA GLY A 15 -20.19 31.83 -5.41
C GLY A 15 -19.90 30.81 -6.49
N LEU A 16 -19.77 31.20 -7.79
CA LEU A 16 -19.50 30.23 -8.85
C LEU A 16 -18.02 29.80 -8.91
N GLY A 17 -17.09 30.67 -8.53
CA GLY A 17 -15.68 30.33 -8.43
C GLY A 17 -15.36 29.30 -7.35
N ASP A 18 -16.11 29.30 -6.25
CA ASP A 18 -15.93 28.34 -5.15
C ASP A 18 -16.59 26.97 -5.41
N VAL A 19 -17.62 26.91 -6.28
CA VAL A 19 -18.25 25.65 -6.67
C VAL A 19 -17.36 24.84 -7.58
N TYR A 20 -16.58 25.49 -8.46
CA TYR A 20 -15.60 24.81 -9.33
C TYR A 20 -14.31 24.45 -8.62
N LYS A 21 -14.01 25.01 -7.46
CA LYS A 21 -12.88 24.64 -6.59
C LYS A 21 -13.14 23.40 -5.74
N ARG A 22 -14.34 22.83 -5.73
CA ARG A 22 -14.60 21.49 -5.18
C ARG A 22 -14.16 20.45 -6.20
N GLN A 23 -12.85 20.34 -6.35
CA GLN A 23 -12.27 19.48 -7.36
C GLN A 23 -12.51 18.01 -6.99
N THR A 24 -13.19 17.32 -7.89
CA THR A 24 -13.14 15.86 -7.99
C THR A 24 -11.67 15.43 -8.11
N MET A 25 -11.27 14.40 -7.38
CA MET A 25 -9.91 13.85 -7.49
C MET A 25 -9.60 13.41 -8.93
N HIS A 26 -8.77 14.16 -9.63
CA HIS A 26 -8.34 13.84 -10.99
C HIS A 26 -6.94 13.22 -10.98
N ILE A 27 -6.86 11.90 -10.81
CA ILE A 27 -5.58 11.17 -10.87
C ILE A 27 -5.11 10.93 -12.30
N SER A 28 -5.95 11.13 -13.31
CA SER A 28 -5.61 10.94 -14.72
C SER A 28 -4.59 11.94 -15.28
N ARG A 29 -4.32 13.02 -14.55
CA ARG A 29 -3.27 13.99 -14.91
C ARG A 29 -1.85 13.50 -14.65
N PHE A 30 -1.70 12.45 -13.82
CA PHE A 30 -0.41 11.88 -13.48
C PHE A 30 -0.02 10.78 -14.46
N PRO A 31 1.27 10.70 -14.86
CA PRO A 31 1.77 9.62 -15.69
C PRO A 31 1.46 8.27 -15.05
N ARG A 32 0.89 7.35 -15.83
CA ARG A 32 0.52 6.02 -15.35
C ARG A 32 0.65 4.99 -16.45
N LEU A 33 1.22 3.85 -16.11
CA LEU A 33 1.16 2.63 -16.91
C LEU A 33 0.02 1.74 -16.42
N HIS A 34 -0.47 0.86 -17.28
CA HIS A 34 -1.52 -0.09 -16.96
C HIS A 34 -1.00 -1.52 -17.15
N PHE A 35 -0.63 -2.17 -16.05
CA PHE A 35 -0.17 -3.56 -16.06
C PHE A 35 -0.72 -4.40 -14.91
N ALA A 36 -1.44 -3.79 -13.96
CA ALA A 36 -2.17 -4.50 -12.94
C ALA A 36 -3.50 -5.06 -13.48
N HIS A 37 -3.91 -6.22 -12.98
CA HIS A 37 -5.25 -6.75 -13.22
C HIS A 37 -6.24 -6.02 -12.31
N LEU A 38 -6.93 -5.02 -12.85
CA LEU A 38 -7.88 -4.17 -12.12
C LEU A 38 -9.25 -4.18 -12.81
N PRO A 39 -10.33 -3.98 -12.06
CA PRO A 39 -10.39 -3.87 -10.59
C PRO A 39 -10.10 -5.20 -9.89
N THR A 40 -9.45 -5.17 -8.71
CA THR A 40 -9.28 -6.38 -7.92
C THR A 40 -10.60 -6.77 -7.24
N PRO A 41 -10.87 -8.06 -7.03
CA PRO A 41 -12.12 -8.51 -6.41
C PRO A 41 -12.30 -8.01 -4.97
N ILE A 42 -13.58 -7.87 -4.57
CA ILE A 42 -14.00 -7.86 -3.17
C ILE A 42 -14.78 -9.14 -2.95
N GLU A 43 -14.40 -9.94 -1.98
CA GLU A 43 -15.00 -11.25 -1.68
C GLU A 43 -15.44 -11.29 -0.22
N PRO A 44 -16.59 -11.91 0.14
CA PRO A 44 -16.92 -12.18 1.52
C PRO A 44 -16.04 -13.32 2.06
N LEU A 45 -15.57 -13.19 3.29
CA LEU A 45 -14.95 -14.28 4.04
C LEU A 45 -16.03 -14.93 4.92
N GLU A 46 -16.84 -15.77 4.32
CA GLU A 46 -18.05 -16.33 4.97
C GLU A 46 -17.71 -17.28 6.11
N ASN A 47 -16.74 -18.18 5.90
CA ASN A 47 -16.34 -19.14 6.91
C ASN A 47 -15.66 -18.46 8.10
N LEU A 48 -14.74 -17.52 7.82
CA LEU A 48 -14.06 -16.76 8.86
C LEU A 48 -15.03 -15.89 9.66
N SER A 49 -15.96 -15.21 9.00
CA SER A 49 -16.99 -14.38 9.65
C SER A 49 -17.88 -15.22 10.57
N LYS A 50 -18.31 -16.39 10.10
CA LYS A 50 -19.09 -17.34 10.89
C LYS A 50 -18.32 -17.89 12.08
N LEU A 51 -17.05 -18.26 11.88
CA LEU A 51 -16.17 -18.79 12.91
C LEU A 51 -15.95 -17.77 14.03
N LEU A 52 -15.73 -16.50 13.70
CA LEU A 52 -15.46 -15.44 14.66
C LEU A 52 -16.74 -14.90 15.32
N GLY A 53 -17.90 -15.05 14.67
CA GLY A 53 -19.22 -14.66 15.24
C GLY A 53 -19.44 -13.17 15.42
N GLY A 54 -18.59 -12.32 14.83
CA GLY A 54 -18.61 -10.85 14.93
C GLY A 54 -19.23 -10.15 13.72
N PRO A 55 -18.50 -9.19 13.10
CA PRO A 55 -18.91 -8.50 11.87
C PRO A 55 -18.87 -9.43 10.66
N GLN A 56 -19.49 -9.00 9.55
CA GLN A 56 -19.22 -9.61 8.26
C GLN A 56 -17.89 -9.09 7.74
N ILE A 57 -16.97 -10.01 7.42
CA ILE A 57 -15.65 -9.69 6.92
C ILE A 57 -15.62 -9.87 5.40
N TYR A 58 -15.10 -8.87 4.70
CA TYR A 58 -14.80 -8.90 3.27
C TYR A 58 -13.30 -8.75 3.06
N ILE A 59 -12.81 -9.28 1.95
CA ILE A 59 -11.40 -9.15 1.55
C ILE A 59 -11.30 -8.45 0.20
N LYS A 60 -10.50 -7.38 0.13
CA LYS A 60 -10.09 -6.74 -1.12
C LYS A 60 -8.79 -7.38 -1.59
N ARG A 61 -8.85 -8.04 -2.76
CA ARG A 61 -7.84 -8.99 -3.26
C ARG A 61 -6.71 -8.31 -4.04
N ASP A 62 -5.92 -7.43 -3.41
CA ASP A 62 -4.75 -6.84 -4.07
C ASP A 62 -3.56 -7.81 -4.21
N ASP A 63 -3.66 -9.01 -3.64
CA ASP A 63 -2.84 -10.15 -3.99
C ASP A 63 -3.03 -10.60 -5.44
N CYS A 64 -4.20 -10.33 -6.05
CA CYS A 64 -4.55 -10.71 -7.42
C CYS A 64 -4.19 -9.66 -8.48
N THR A 65 -3.33 -8.68 -8.19
CA THR A 65 -2.90 -7.66 -9.17
C THR A 65 -2.07 -8.21 -10.34
N GLY A 66 -1.64 -9.45 -10.29
CA GLY A 66 -1.12 -10.22 -11.42
C GLY A 66 0.41 -10.15 -11.64
N LEU A 67 1.05 -9.00 -11.47
CA LEU A 67 2.49 -8.87 -11.73
C LEU A 67 3.32 -9.70 -10.73
N ALA A 68 4.06 -10.70 -11.23
CA ALA A 68 4.99 -11.51 -10.45
C ALA A 68 4.37 -12.00 -9.11
N THR A 69 3.32 -12.79 -9.17
CA THR A 69 2.49 -13.25 -8.04
C THR A 69 1.62 -12.18 -7.36
N GLY A 70 1.51 -10.99 -7.96
CA GLY A 70 0.65 -9.92 -7.45
C GLY A 70 1.16 -9.19 -6.21
N GLY A 71 0.33 -8.31 -5.71
CA GLY A 71 0.57 -7.53 -4.50
C GLY A 71 0.36 -6.03 -4.67
N ASN A 72 0.29 -5.34 -3.55
CA ASN A 72 -0.05 -3.92 -3.44
C ASN A 72 0.94 -2.98 -4.16
N LYS A 73 2.18 -3.41 -4.37
CA LYS A 73 3.19 -2.56 -4.99
C LYS A 73 2.94 -2.36 -6.49
N THR A 74 2.26 -3.30 -7.14
CA THR A 74 1.88 -3.17 -8.55
C THR A 74 1.11 -1.87 -8.81
N ARG A 75 0.13 -1.52 -7.96
CA ARG A 75 -0.63 -0.27 -8.09
C ARG A 75 0.25 0.98 -7.98
N LYS A 76 1.22 0.97 -7.06
CA LYS A 76 2.16 2.07 -6.86
C LYS A 76 3.12 2.20 -8.03
N LEU A 77 3.62 1.07 -8.52
CA LEU A 77 4.58 1.00 -9.62
C LEU A 77 3.98 1.48 -10.95
N GLU A 78 2.67 1.37 -11.16
CA GLU A 78 2.03 1.96 -12.33
C GLU A 78 2.29 3.47 -12.46
N PHE A 79 2.27 4.20 -11.34
CA PHE A 79 2.57 5.63 -11.31
C PHE A 79 4.08 5.92 -11.24
N LEU A 80 4.81 5.19 -10.39
CA LEU A 80 6.25 5.39 -10.21
C LEU A 80 7.03 5.14 -11.50
N ILE A 81 6.73 4.07 -12.22
CA ILE A 81 7.38 3.78 -13.51
C ILE A 81 6.87 4.75 -14.59
N GLY A 82 5.59 5.15 -14.53
CA GLY A 82 5.08 6.20 -15.42
C GLY A 82 5.87 7.51 -15.28
N GLU A 83 6.14 7.95 -14.04
CA GLU A 83 6.96 9.12 -13.77
C GLU A 83 8.43 8.92 -14.16
N ALA A 84 9.01 7.75 -13.90
CA ALA A 84 10.39 7.42 -14.28
C ALA A 84 10.58 7.55 -15.79
N LEU A 85 9.68 6.98 -16.59
CA LEU A 85 9.73 7.08 -18.05
C LEU A 85 9.54 8.52 -18.55
N GLN A 86 8.68 9.30 -17.93
CA GLN A 86 8.52 10.72 -18.26
C GLN A 86 9.82 11.51 -18.01
N LYS A 87 10.62 11.09 -17.01
CA LYS A 87 11.94 11.64 -16.70
C LYS A 87 13.06 11.01 -17.52
N ASN A 88 12.76 10.17 -18.51
CA ASN A 88 13.71 9.45 -19.36
C ASN A 88 14.68 8.56 -18.57
N ALA A 89 14.25 8.00 -17.44
CA ALA A 89 15.05 7.07 -16.66
C ALA A 89 15.30 5.78 -17.43
N ASP A 90 16.54 5.29 -17.40
CA ASP A 90 16.95 4.02 -17.96
C ASP A 90 17.24 2.96 -16.89
N THR A 91 17.40 3.40 -15.65
CA THR A 91 17.74 2.58 -14.50
C THR A 91 16.87 2.92 -13.30
N ILE A 92 16.21 1.92 -12.74
CA ILE A 92 15.46 2.02 -11.49
C ILE A 92 16.32 1.52 -10.34
N ILE A 93 16.39 2.29 -9.28
CA ILE A 93 17.07 1.90 -8.04
C ILE A 93 16.03 1.79 -6.94
N THR A 94 16.07 0.72 -6.17
CA THR A 94 15.16 0.56 -5.03
C THR A 94 15.77 -0.24 -3.90
N GLN A 95 15.10 -0.21 -2.74
CA GLN A 95 15.54 -0.88 -1.53
C GLN A 95 14.42 -1.66 -0.85
N GLY A 96 14.83 -2.61 -0.02
CA GLY A 96 13.92 -3.33 0.88
C GLY A 96 14.67 -4.22 1.85
N ALA A 97 13.91 -4.92 2.72
CA ALA A 97 14.46 -6.02 3.49
C ALA A 97 14.70 -7.24 2.57
N THR A 98 15.45 -8.22 3.03
CA THR A 98 15.80 -9.45 2.28
C THR A 98 14.58 -10.08 1.59
N GLN A 99 13.44 -10.25 2.30
CA GLN A 99 12.21 -10.80 1.73
C GLN A 99 11.21 -9.70 1.35
N SER A 100 11.66 -8.70 0.56
CA SER A 100 10.84 -7.55 0.19
C SER A 100 9.87 -7.84 -0.96
N ASN A 101 8.58 -7.81 -0.69
CA ASN A 101 7.54 -7.85 -1.72
C ASN A 101 7.58 -6.64 -2.66
N HIS A 102 8.12 -5.51 -2.18
CA HIS A 102 8.28 -4.30 -2.98
C HIS A 102 9.37 -4.48 -4.02
N VAL A 103 10.53 -4.94 -3.60
CA VAL A 103 11.69 -5.16 -4.47
C VAL A 103 11.34 -6.14 -5.58
N ARG A 104 10.73 -7.30 -5.25
CA ARG A 104 10.29 -8.29 -6.24
C ARG A 104 9.40 -7.68 -7.32
N GLN A 105 8.38 -6.92 -6.95
CA GLN A 105 7.48 -6.33 -7.92
C GLN A 105 8.18 -5.24 -8.76
N THR A 106 9.12 -4.51 -8.16
CA THR A 106 9.94 -3.52 -8.88
C THR A 106 10.86 -4.21 -9.89
N ALA A 107 11.57 -5.28 -9.50
CA ALA A 107 12.38 -6.07 -10.41
C ALA A 107 11.57 -6.63 -11.58
N ALA A 108 10.38 -7.16 -11.28
CA ALA A 108 9.50 -7.73 -12.30
C ALA A 108 9.04 -6.70 -13.34
N ILE A 109 8.64 -5.48 -12.90
CA ILE A 109 8.21 -4.47 -13.86
C ILE A 109 9.39 -3.93 -14.67
N CYS A 110 10.57 -3.78 -14.08
CA CYS A 110 11.76 -3.37 -14.80
C CYS A 110 12.13 -4.39 -15.88
N ALA A 111 12.12 -5.69 -15.58
CA ALA A 111 12.34 -6.75 -16.55
C ALA A 111 11.32 -6.68 -17.71
N ARG A 112 10.03 -6.48 -17.40
CA ARG A 112 8.97 -6.34 -18.40
C ARG A 112 9.12 -5.12 -19.28
N MET A 113 9.65 -4.02 -18.74
CA MET A 113 9.79 -2.74 -19.44
C MET A 113 11.15 -2.56 -20.11
N GLY A 114 12.10 -3.50 -19.95
CA GLY A 114 13.45 -3.39 -20.46
C GLY A 114 14.28 -2.32 -19.75
N LEU A 115 13.95 -1.98 -18.51
CA LEU A 115 14.70 -1.05 -17.67
C LEU A 115 15.75 -1.81 -16.86
N ARG A 116 16.91 -1.21 -16.63
CA ARG A 116 17.85 -1.71 -15.64
C ARG A 116 17.26 -1.54 -14.24
N CYS A 117 17.53 -2.49 -13.36
CA CYS A 117 17.05 -2.45 -11.98
C CYS A 117 18.19 -2.77 -11.03
N GLU A 118 18.51 -1.86 -10.12
CA GLU A 118 19.48 -2.09 -9.05
C GLU A 118 18.76 -2.20 -7.70
N ILE A 119 19.11 -3.24 -6.94
CA ILE A 119 18.43 -3.62 -5.72
C ILE A 119 19.39 -3.57 -4.54
N LEU A 120 18.99 -2.82 -3.50
CA LEU A 120 19.64 -2.83 -2.20
C LEU A 120 18.77 -3.60 -1.20
N LEU A 121 19.26 -4.73 -0.68
CA LEU A 121 18.58 -5.52 0.35
C LEU A 121 19.25 -5.34 1.71
N GLU A 122 18.50 -4.81 2.67
CA GLU A 122 18.94 -4.69 4.05
C GLU A 122 18.62 -5.98 4.83
N HIS A 123 19.61 -6.55 5.48
CA HIS A 123 19.47 -7.78 6.27
C HIS A 123 18.90 -7.48 7.67
N ARG A 124 17.63 -7.04 7.72
CA ARG A 124 16.96 -6.51 8.94
C ARG A 124 16.72 -7.53 10.03
N THR A 125 16.45 -8.79 9.66
CA THR A 125 16.04 -9.80 10.62
C THR A 125 17.20 -10.49 11.33
N GLY A 126 18.40 -10.45 10.73
CA GLY A 126 19.55 -11.21 11.18
C GLY A 126 19.39 -12.73 11.01
N SER A 127 18.46 -13.18 10.18
CA SER A 127 18.22 -14.61 9.92
C SER A 127 19.35 -15.21 9.11
N GLU A 128 19.93 -16.30 9.59
CA GLU A 128 20.94 -17.11 8.87
C GLU A 128 20.30 -18.31 8.15
N ASP A 129 18.97 -18.43 8.19
CA ASP A 129 18.25 -19.52 7.52
C ASP A 129 18.43 -19.41 5.99
N PRO A 130 19.00 -20.43 5.31
CA PRO A 130 19.17 -20.44 3.87
C PRO A 130 17.85 -20.23 3.10
N GLU A 131 16.72 -20.76 3.61
CA GLU A 131 15.41 -20.54 2.99
C GLU A 131 15.02 -19.05 3.01
N TYR A 132 15.32 -18.35 4.11
CA TYR A 132 15.08 -16.91 4.21
C TYR A 132 16.00 -16.10 3.29
N LEU A 133 17.25 -16.53 3.12
CA LEU A 133 18.26 -15.80 2.37
C LEU A 133 18.20 -16.03 0.84
N GLU A 134 17.66 -17.17 0.39
CA GLU A 134 17.79 -17.60 -1.00
C GLU A 134 16.46 -17.92 -1.68
N SER A 135 15.42 -18.26 -0.93
CA SER A 135 14.09 -18.63 -1.43
C SER A 135 13.15 -17.40 -1.53
N GLY A 136 11.89 -17.64 -1.84
CA GLY A 136 10.84 -16.62 -1.82
C GLY A 136 11.11 -15.44 -2.76
N ASN A 137 11.06 -14.23 -2.22
CA ASN A 137 11.26 -13.02 -3.01
C ASN A 137 12.69 -12.92 -3.57
N VAL A 138 13.72 -13.35 -2.83
CA VAL A 138 15.12 -13.30 -3.29
C VAL A 138 15.34 -14.17 -4.54
N LEU A 139 14.75 -15.37 -4.56
CA LEU A 139 14.78 -16.22 -5.75
C LEU A 139 14.14 -15.51 -6.96
N LEU A 140 13.01 -14.86 -6.74
CA LEU A 140 12.30 -14.16 -7.81
C LEU A 140 13.08 -12.93 -8.31
N ASP A 141 13.73 -12.18 -7.43
CA ASP A 141 14.59 -11.06 -7.80
C ASP A 141 15.73 -11.51 -8.74
N ARG A 142 16.37 -12.64 -8.41
CA ARG A 142 17.41 -13.26 -9.26
C ARG A 142 16.84 -13.72 -10.61
N LEU A 143 15.64 -14.32 -10.62
CA LEU A 143 14.98 -14.76 -11.86
C LEU A 143 14.63 -13.59 -12.78
N PHE A 144 14.33 -12.41 -12.24
CA PHE A 144 14.11 -11.19 -13.02
C PHE A 144 15.42 -10.55 -13.50
N GLY A 145 16.57 -11.10 -13.12
CA GLY A 145 17.88 -10.63 -13.57
C GLY A 145 18.34 -9.32 -12.93
N ALA A 146 17.74 -8.92 -11.81
CA ALA A 146 18.15 -7.71 -11.12
C ALA A 146 19.39 -7.95 -10.25
N PRO A 147 20.48 -7.16 -10.40
CA PRO A 147 21.62 -7.20 -9.50
C PRO A 147 21.22 -6.87 -8.06
N ILE A 148 21.64 -7.69 -7.11
CA ILE A 148 21.34 -7.54 -5.70
C ILE A 148 22.60 -7.17 -4.93
N LYS A 149 22.57 -6.03 -4.21
CA LYS A 149 23.58 -5.63 -3.23
C LYS A 149 22.97 -5.79 -1.84
N THR A 150 23.52 -6.67 -1.02
CA THR A 150 23.09 -6.86 0.37
C THR A 150 23.90 -5.95 1.29
N VAL A 151 23.22 -5.29 2.22
CA VAL A 151 23.80 -4.39 3.22
C VAL A 151 23.37 -4.80 4.63
N PRO A 152 24.20 -4.50 5.67
CA PRO A 152 23.87 -4.82 7.06
C PRO A 152 22.61 -4.10 7.56
N ALA A 153 22.01 -4.63 8.63
CA ALA A 153 20.93 -3.94 9.34
C ALA A 153 21.41 -2.59 9.91
N GLY A 154 20.56 -1.56 9.81
CA GLY A 154 20.86 -0.22 10.29
C GLY A 154 21.68 0.63 9.32
N THR A 155 21.92 0.16 8.10
CA THR A 155 22.50 0.99 7.02
C THR A 155 21.55 2.17 6.73
N ASP A 156 22.12 3.37 6.53
CA ASP A 156 21.36 4.49 5.98
C ASP A 156 21.02 4.18 4.52
N MET A 157 19.83 3.64 4.35
CA MET A 157 19.38 3.14 3.04
C MET A 157 19.11 4.26 2.04
N ASP A 158 18.73 5.44 2.52
CA ASP A 158 18.48 6.58 1.64
C ASP A 158 19.81 7.13 1.12
N ALA A 159 20.83 7.26 1.95
CA ALA A 159 22.19 7.61 1.53
C ALA A 159 22.77 6.57 0.57
N ALA A 160 22.56 5.27 0.81
CA ALA A 160 23.04 4.20 -0.07
C ALA A 160 22.35 4.20 -1.46
N LEU A 161 21.07 4.58 -1.53
CA LEU A 161 20.36 4.78 -2.80
C LEU A 161 20.94 5.96 -3.60
N GLU A 162 21.19 7.09 -2.91
CA GLU A 162 21.77 8.28 -3.56
C GLU A 162 23.19 7.99 -4.07
N GLU A 163 24.04 7.28 -3.29
CA GLU A 163 25.37 6.86 -3.74
C GLU A 163 25.29 6.00 -5.02
N SER A 164 24.37 5.03 -5.07
CA SER A 164 24.16 4.20 -6.26
C SER A 164 23.67 5.04 -7.44
N ALA A 165 22.80 6.02 -7.20
CA ALA A 165 22.33 6.93 -8.25
C ALA A 165 23.47 7.79 -8.83
N GLU A 166 24.31 8.34 -7.97
CA GLU A 166 25.50 9.09 -8.41
C GLU A 166 26.45 8.25 -9.25
N GLU A 167 26.68 6.98 -8.88
CA GLU A 167 27.54 6.08 -9.63
C GLU A 167 26.98 5.82 -11.05
N ILE A 168 25.67 5.58 -11.16
CA ILE A 168 25.00 5.40 -12.45
C ILE A 168 25.12 6.66 -13.30
N GLN A 169 24.90 7.85 -12.72
CA GLN A 169 25.04 9.13 -13.44
C GLN A 169 26.47 9.37 -13.95
N LYS A 170 27.48 9.07 -13.13
CA LYS A 170 28.90 9.17 -13.53
C LYS A 170 29.22 8.27 -14.73
N ASN A 171 28.50 7.16 -14.86
CA ASN A 171 28.62 6.21 -15.98
C ASN A 171 27.68 6.55 -17.15
N GLY A 172 27.02 7.71 -17.15
CA GLY A 172 26.17 8.21 -18.24
C GLY A 172 24.75 7.66 -18.26
N GLY A 173 24.29 6.97 -17.21
CA GLY A 173 22.91 6.50 -17.05
C GLY A 173 22.00 7.58 -16.45
N THR A 174 20.69 7.33 -16.52
CA THR A 174 19.66 8.19 -15.95
C THR A 174 18.88 7.40 -14.87
N PRO A 175 19.33 7.47 -13.59
CA PRO A 175 18.68 6.74 -12.51
C PRO A 175 17.36 7.38 -12.07
N TYR A 176 16.43 6.55 -11.60
CA TYR A 176 15.24 6.96 -10.88
C TYR A 176 15.12 6.16 -9.58
N ILE A 177 15.16 6.86 -8.45
CA ILE A 177 15.07 6.24 -7.13
C ILE A 177 13.60 6.01 -6.78
N ILE A 178 13.26 4.75 -6.48
CA ILE A 178 11.99 4.39 -5.85
C ILE A 178 12.27 4.12 -4.37
N PRO A 179 11.74 4.93 -3.45
CA PRO A 179 11.98 4.77 -2.02
C PRO A 179 11.40 3.46 -1.49
N GLY A 180 11.84 3.04 -0.31
CA GLY A 180 11.39 1.82 0.35
C GLY A 180 9.86 1.68 0.35
N GLY A 181 9.37 0.57 -0.22
CA GLY A 181 7.95 0.31 -0.37
C GLY A 181 7.20 1.19 -1.36
N GLY A 182 7.90 1.99 -2.19
CA GLY A 182 7.27 2.95 -3.10
C GLY A 182 6.44 3.99 -2.33
N SER A 183 6.97 4.49 -1.21
CA SER A 183 6.21 5.32 -0.27
C SER A 183 6.60 6.79 -0.40
N ASN A 184 6.16 7.40 -1.48
CA ASN A 184 6.16 8.83 -1.76
C ASN A 184 4.78 9.24 -2.33
N PRO A 185 4.50 10.52 -2.58
CA PRO A 185 3.23 10.97 -3.14
C PRO A 185 2.85 10.27 -4.45
N THR A 186 3.78 10.12 -5.38
CA THR A 186 3.55 9.42 -6.67
C THR A 186 3.11 7.97 -6.45
N GLY A 187 3.81 7.23 -5.59
CA GLY A 187 3.42 5.84 -5.27
C GLY A 187 2.10 5.76 -4.51
N ALA A 188 1.80 6.72 -3.63
CA ALA A 188 0.54 6.75 -2.89
C ALA A 188 -0.67 6.89 -3.80
N LEU A 189 -0.54 7.49 -5.02
CA LEU A 189 -1.61 7.56 -6.02
C LEU A 189 -2.19 6.19 -6.37
N GLY A 190 -1.38 5.14 -6.34
CA GLY A 190 -1.84 3.77 -6.55
C GLY A 190 -2.92 3.36 -5.54
N TYR A 191 -2.82 3.88 -4.31
CA TYR A 191 -3.81 3.60 -3.26
C TYR A 191 -4.91 4.65 -3.14
N VAL A 192 -4.69 5.86 -3.60
CA VAL A 192 -5.79 6.79 -3.91
C VAL A 192 -6.73 6.18 -4.95
N ASN A 193 -6.16 5.61 -6.04
CA ASN A 193 -6.93 4.89 -7.05
C ASN A 193 -7.65 3.66 -6.48
N CYS A 194 -7.01 2.91 -5.58
CA CYS A 194 -7.63 1.76 -4.90
C CYS A 194 -8.83 2.18 -4.05
N ALA A 195 -8.74 3.30 -3.34
CA ALA A 195 -9.84 3.84 -2.55
C ALA A 195 -11.04 4.22 -3.45
N MET A 196 -10.80 4.91 -4.57
CA MET A 196 -11.84 5.24 -5.54
C MET A 196 -12.49 3.97 -6.12
N GLU A 197 -11.68 2.98 -6.50
CA GLU A 197 -12.13 1.69 -7.00
C GLU A 197 -13.00 0.96 -5.96
N LEU A 198 -12.56 0.92 -4.70
CA LEU A 198 -13.28 0.28 -3.61
C LEU A 198 -14.65 0.94 -3.38
N VAL A 199 -14.68 2.27 -3.27
CA VAL A 199 -15.93 3.03 -3.10
C VAL A 199 -16.90 2.76 -4.26
N GLY A 200 -16.42 2.75 -5.51
CA GLY A 200 -17.21 2.39 -6.69
C GLY A 200 -17.79 0.97 -6.58
N GLN A 201 -16.97 -0.02 -6.26
CA GLN A 201 -17.41 -1.42 -6.11
C GLN A 201 -18.41 -1.62 -4.96
N LEU A 202 -18.27 -0.89 -3.86
CA LEU A 202 -19.22 -0.91 -2.73
C LEU A 202 -20.58 -0.33 -3.16
N ASN A 203 -20.57 0.79 -3.87
CA ASN A 203 -21.79 1.42 -4.41
C ASN A 203 -22.51 0.49 -5.41
N ASP A 204 -21.79 -0.12 -6.34
CA ASP A 204 -22.35 -1.04 -7.33
C ASP A 204 -23.03 -2.27 -6.70
N ARG A 205 -22.54 -2.67 -5.52
CA ARG A 205 -23.07 -3.82 -4.77
C ARG A 205 -24.14 -3.44 -3.73
N GLY A 206 -24.39 -2.14 -3.50
CA GLY A 206 -25.19 -1.68 -2.38
C GLY A 206 -24.65 -2.12 -1.02
N LEU A 207 -23.32 -2.29 -0.93
CA LEU A 207 -22.62 -2.75 0.28
C LEU A 207 -22.03 -1.55 1.03
N LYS A 208 -22.48 -1.36 2.27
CA LYS A 208 -21.87 -0.37 3.17
C LYS A 208 -20.67 -1.02 3.88
N ALA A 209 -19.47 -0.47 3.72
CA ALA A 209 -18.35 -0.82 4.57
C ALA A 209 -18.29 0.15 5.76
N ASP A 210 -18.16 -0.41 6.96
CA ASP A 210 -18.05 0.38 8.21
C ASP A 210 -16.58 0.61 8.57
N HIS A 211 -15.67 -0.29 8.16
CA HIS A 211 -14.24 -0.18 8.42
C HIS A 211 -13.42 -0.76 7.26
N LEU A 212 -12.26 -0.16 7.02
CA LEU A 212 -11.21 -0.69 6.15
C LEU A 212 -9.96 -0.96 6.99
N VAL A 213 -9.48 -2.21 7.00
CA VAL A 213 -8.30 -2.64 7.76
C VAL A 213 -7.18 -3.03 6.80
N THR A 214 -5.96 -2.61 7.06
CA THR A 214 -4.77 -2.94 6.25
C THR A 214 -3.52 -3.09 7.10
N ALA A 215 -2.56 -3.87 6.64
CA ALA A 215 -1.22 -3.85 7.21
C ALA A 215 -0.51 -2.54 6.87
N THR A 216 0.20 -1.93 7.82
CA THR A 216 0.95 -0.69 7.62
C THR A 216 2.41 -0.82 8.06
N GLY A 217 3.34 -0.35 7.22
CA GLY A 217 4.78 -0.36 7.49
C GLY A 217 5.49 0.82 6.83
N SER A 218 5.68 0.80 5.50
CA SER A 218 6.32 1.91 4.77
C SER A 218 5.45 3.15 4.57
N ALA A 219 4.21 3.17 5.08
CA ALA A 219 3.20 4.22 5.05
C ALA A 219 2.40 4.37 3.75
N GLY A 220 2.98 4.25 2.56
CA GLY A 220 2.36 4.67 1.30
C GLY A 220 1.03 4.01 0.94
N THR A 221 0.75 2.78 1.41
CA THR A 221 -0.54 2.12 1.20
C THR A 221 -1.63 2.76 2.06
N GLN A 222 -1.39 2.90 3.36
CA GLN A 222 -2.36 3.53 4.26
C GLN A 222 -2.55 5.01 3.94
N ALA A 223 -1.47 5.74 3.64
CA ALA A 223 -1.55 7.15 3.27
C ALA A 223 -2.39 7.37 2.01
N GLY A 224 -2.19 6.56 0.97
CA GLY A 224 -3.01 6.63 -0.24
C GLY A 224 -4.48 6.29 0.01
N LEU A 225 -4.76 5.26 0.84
CA LEU A 225 -6.14 4.93 1.24
C LEU A 225 -6.80 6.07 2.00
N VAL A 226 -6.15 6.62 3.03
CA VAL A 226 -6.69 7.75 3.81
C VAL A 226 -6.95 8.94 2.89
N SER A 227 -5.97 9.35 2.08
CA SER A 227 -6.15 10.46 1.13
C SER A 227 -7.30 10.22 0.14
N GLY A 228 -7.46 8.97 -0.33
CA GLY A 228 -8.52 8.59 -1.25
C GLY A 228 -9.91 8.53 -0.58
N MET A 229 -10.01 8.02 0.64
CA MET A 229 -11.28 7.96 1.39
C MET A 229 -11.76 9.38 1.77
N GLU A 230 -10.85 10.26 2.19
CA GLU A 230 -11.15 11.66 2.46
C GLU A 230 -11.55 12.40 1.16
N GLY A 231 -10.78 12.25 0.10
CA GLY A 231 -11.07 12.91 -1.18
C GLY A 231 -12.36 12.44 -1.84
N THR A 232 -12.81 11.20 -1.62
CA THR A 232 -14.12 10.68 -2.06
C THR A 232 -15.23 10.97 -1.07
N ARG A 233 -14.89 11.47 0.13
CA ARG A 233 -15.85 11.68 1.24
C ARG A 233 -16.64 10.42 1.57
N SER A 234 -15.98 9.28 1.51
CA SER A 234 -16.63 7.97 1.72
C SER A 234 -17.10 7.77 3.16
N GLY A 235 -16.47 8.43 4.13
CA GLY A 235 -16.71 8.24 5.55
C GLY A 235 -16.24 6.89 6.10
N ILE A 236 -15.45 6.12 5.31
CA ILE A 236 -14.92 4.81 5.73
C ILE A 236 -13.59 5.01 6.46
N PRO A 237 -13.52 4.74 7.77
CA PRO A 237 -12.27 4.85 8.53
C PRO A 237 -11.27 3.77 8.11
N VAL A 238 -9.98 4.14 8.08
CA VAL A 238 -8.87 3.26 7.70
C VAL A 238 -8.03 2.94 8.93
N LEU A 239 -8.04 1.68 9.36
CA LEU A 239 -7.21 1.17 10.45
C LEU A 239 -5.97 0.49 9.89
N GLY A 240 -4.78 0.98 10.23
CA GLY A 240 -3.49 0.35 9.94
C GLY A 240 -3.04 -0.59 11.06
N ILE A 241 -2.77 -1.85 10.76
CA ILE A 241 -2.11 -2.76 11.70
C ILE A 241 -0.60 -2.67 11.45
N CYS A 242 0.14 -2.17 12.45
CA CYS A 242 1.59 -1.97 12.36
C CYS A 242 2.32 -3.31 12.23
N VAL A 243 3.35 -3.36 11.37
CA VAL A 243 4.15 -4.57 11.15
C VAL A 243 5.60 -4.43 11.61
N GLY A 244 6.05 -3.23 11.99
CA GLY A 244 7.44 -3.00 12.36
C GLY A 244 7.71 -1.81 13.25
N ALA A 245 6.85 -0.79 13.26
CA ALA A 245 6.99 0.40 14.09
C ALA A 245 5.88 0.46 15.15
N GLU A 246 6.13 1.17 16.23
CA GLU A 246 5.13 1.50 17.24
C GLU A 246 4.04 2.41 16.66
N LYS A 247 2.87 2.41 17.31
CA LYS A 247 1.68 3.17 16.89
C LYS A 247 1.99 4.63 16.54
N GLN A 248 2.56 5.37 17.49
CA GLN A 248 2.78 6.80 17.32
C GLN A 248 3.70 7.11 16.13
N THR A 249 4.85 6.42 16.07
CA THR A 249 5.81 6.57 14.97
C THR A 249 5.17 6.24 13.62
N GLN A 250 4.35 5.19 13.57
CA GLN A 250 3.66 4.81 12.33
C GLN A 250 2.61 5.83 11.92
N GLU A 251 1.82 6.33 12.86
CA GLU A 251 0.82 7.37 12.60
C GLU A 251 1.46 8.68 12.12
N GLU A 252 2.56 9.11 12.73
CA GLU A 252 3.31 10.30 12.29
C GLU A 252 3.81 10.15 10.85
N LYS A 253 4.42 9.02 10.55
CA LYS A 253 4.93 8.70 9.21
C LYS A 253 3.81 8.64 8.15
N VAL A 254 2.68 8.05 8.48
CA VAL A 254 1.53 7.97 7.58
C VAL A 254 0.93 9.36 7.37
N PHE A 255 0.79 10.15 8.44
CA PHE A 255 0.21 11.48 8.36
C PHE A 255 1.07 12.45 7.53
N ASP A 256 2.40 12.45 7.72
CA ASP A 256 3.31 13.21 6.85
C ASP A 256 3.06 12.90 5.37
N LEU A 257 2.99 11.61 5.05
CA LEU A 257 2.75 11.20 3.66
C LEU A 257 1.33 11.52 3.17
N VAL A 258 0.31 11.49 4.05
CA VAL A 258 -1.04 11.96 3.72
C VAL A 258 -1.02 13.43 3.34
N GLN A 259 -0.39 14.28 4.16
CA GLN A 259 -0.29 15.72 3.87
C GLN A 259 0.38 15.97 2.52
N ARG A 260 1.53 15.36 2.27
CA ARG A 260 2.26 15.48 1.00
C ARG A 260 1.47 14.92 -0.19
N THR A 261 0.68 13.86 0.01
CA THR A 261 -0.14 13.26 -1.05
C THR A 261 -1.34 14.14 -1.37
N THR A 262 -2.00 14.72 -0.37
CA THR A 262 -3.15 15.62 -0.58
C THR A 262 -2.73 16.96 -1.19
N GLU A 263 -1.56 17.49 -0.83
CA GLU A 263 -0.94 18.64 -1.49
C GLU A 263 -0.62 18.32 -2.97
N PHE A 264 -0.01 17.17 -3.24
CA PHE A 264 0.30 16.70 -4.59
C PHE A 264 -0.95 16.51 -5.46
N LEU A 265 -2.07 16.08 -4.86
CA LEU A 265 -3.37 15.97 -5.49
C LEU A 265 -4.10 17.31 -5.62
N GLU A 266 -3.60 18.38 -5.02
CA GLU A 266 -4.27 19.70 -4.93
C GLU A 266 -5.67 19.59 -4.28
N ILE A 267 -5.84 18.68 -3.32
CA ILE A 267 -7.06 18.57 -2.52
C ILE A 267 -7.06 19.72 -1.52
N SER A 268 -8.07 20.59 -1.59
CA SER A 268 -8.14 21.85 -0.84
C SER A 268 -8.46 21.70 0.66
N GLU A 269 -8.84 20.51 1.11
CA GLU A 269 -9.21 20.25 2.49
C GLU A 269 -8.02 19.61 3.23
N ASN A 270 -7.60 20.20 4.34
CA ASN A 270 -6.61 19.58 5.23
C ASN A 270 -7.21 18.32 5.84
N VAL A 271 -6.61 17.17 5.56
CA VAL A 271 -6.99 15.92 6.22
C VAL A 271 -6.69 16.04 7.71
N ASN A 272 -7.69 15.73 8.55
CA ASN A 272 -7.49 15.75 9.99
C ASN A 272 -6.49 14.66 10.41
N ARG A 273 -5.64 14.97 11.38
CA ARG A 273 -4.70 14.01 11.98
C ARG A 273 -5.42 12.75 12.48
N ASP A 274 -6.63 12.90 13.00
CA ASP A 274 -7.45 11.81 13.53
C ASP A 274 -7.94 10.82 12.47
N ALA A 275 -7.86 11.17 11.18
CA ALA A 275 -8.15 10.23 10.08
C ALA A 275 -7.07 9.13 9.93
N VAL A 276 -5.88 9.36 10.51
CA VAL A 276 -4.80 8.38 10.51
C VAL A 276 -4.79 7.61 11.81
N VAL A 277 -5.25 6.37 11.77
CA VAL A 277 -5.32 5.48 12.91
C VAL A 277 -4.46 4.25 12.66
N ALA A 278 -3.59 3.92 13.62
CA ALA A 278 -2.80 2.70 13.59
C ALA A 278 -2.90 1.94 14.93
N ASN A 279 -2.67 0.62 14.87
CA ASN A 279 -2.55 -0.23 16.04
C ASN A 279 -1.20 -0.93 16.02
N GLY A 280 -0.39 -0.73 17.09
CA GLY A 280 0.95 -1.26 17.26
C GLY A 280 1.04 -2.59 18.01
N ASP A 281 -0.07 -3.12 18.53
CA ASP A 281 -0.08 -4.28 19.42
C ASP A 281 0.36 -5.59 18.76
N TYR A 282 0.40 -5.63 17.42
CA TYR A 282 0.65 -6.83 16.63
C TYR A 282 2.04 -6.89 15.98
N VAL A 283 2.90 -5.93 16.27
CA VAL A 283 4.29 -5.89 15.77
C VAL A 283 5.10 -7.10 16.27
N GLY A 284 4.89 -7.50 17.53
CA GLY A 284 5.64 -8.57 18.18
C GLY A 284 7.12 -8.20 18.36
N PRO A 285 8.07 -9.16 18.18
CA PRO A 285 9.50 -8.91 18.38
C PRO A 285 10.11 -7.94 17.36
N GLY A 286 9.37 -7.57 16.30
CA GLY A 286 9.82 -6.62 15.29
C GLY A 286 9.44 -6.99 13.86
N TYR A 287 9.92 -6.17 12.92
CA TYR A 287 9.68 -6.37 11.49
C TYR A 287 10.22 -7.73 11.01
N GLY A 288 9.39 -8.47 10.27
CA GLY A 288 9.75 -9.76 9.68
C GLY A 288 9.93 -10.90 10.69
N LYS A 289 9.75 -10.63 11.98
CA LYS A 289 9.80 -11.66 13.02
C LYS A 289 8.41 -12.24 13.26
N PRO A 290 8.28 -13.59 13.28
CA PRO A 290 7.00 -14.27 13.48
C PRO A 290 6.38 -13.98 14.84
N THR A 291 5.04 -14.08 14.90
CA THR A 291 4.26 -14.10 16.14
C THR A 291 3.25 -15.24 16.08
N GLU A 292 2.83 -15.77 17.22
CA GLU A 292 1.81 -16.83 17.28
C GLU A 292 0.51 -16.40 16.57
N GLY A 293 0.05 -15.16 16.80
CA GLY A 293 -1.15 -14.64 16.15
C GLY A 293 -1.01 -14.54 14.63
N MET A 294 0.20 -14.23 14.12
CA MET A 294 0.45 -14.21 12.68
C MET A 294 0.40 -15.63 12.10
N ILE A 295 1.01 -16.61 12.78
CA ILE A 295 0.99 -18.03 12.36
C ILE A 295 -0.47 -18.53 12.32
N GLU A 296 -1.23 -18.29 13.41
CA GLU A 296 -2.66 -18.62 13.47
C GLU A 296 -3.43 -17.99 12.29
N ALA A 297 -3.25 -16.70 12.02
CA ALA A 297 -3.96 -16.00 10.96
C ALA A 297 -3.66 -16.56 9.57
N VAL A 298 -2.39 -16.87 9.28
CA VAL A 298 -1.95 -17.47 8.01
C VAL A 298 -2.59 -18.85 7.84
N GLN A 299 -2.54 -19.69 8.86
CA GLN A 299 -3.10 -21.04 8.82
C GLN A 299 -4.63 -21.01 8.75
N LEU A 300 -5.27 -20.14 9.53
CA LEU A 300 -6.73 -20.03 9.60
C LEU A 300 -7.30 -19.59 8.26
N LEU A 301 -6.77 -18.52 7.65
CA LEU A 301 -7.28 -18.04 6.38
C LEU A 301 -7.05 -19.05 5.25
N ALA A 302 -5.92 -19.76 5.26
CA ALA A 302 -5.65 -20.83 4.31
C ALA A 302 -6.65 -21.99 4.44
N ARG A 303 -6.99 -22.42 5.66
CA ARG A 303 -7.89 -23.53 5.93
C ARG A 303 -9.36 -23.22 5.71
N GLU A 304 -9.79 -22.02 6.13
CA GLU A 304 -11.20 -21.63 6.08
C GLU A 304 -11.60 -21.05 4.71
N GLU A 305 -10.71 -20.27 4.07
CA GLU A 305 -11.05 -19.50 2.87
C GLU A 305 -10.20 -19.86 1.63
N GLY A 306 -9.18 -20.70 1.78
CA GLY A 306 -8.25 -21.03 0.69
C GLY A 306 -7.40 -19.86 0.23
N ILE A 307 -7.17 -18.85 1.09
CA ILE A 307 -6.44 -17.64 0.77
C ILE A 307 -5.11 -17.63 1.53
N LEU A 308 -4.01 -17.33 0.81
CA LEU A 308 -2.65 -17.33 1.36
C LEU A 308 -2.21 -15.93 1.74
N LEU A 309 -1.90 -15.71 3.01
CA LEU A 309 -1.29 -14.48 3.53
C LEU A 309 0.23 -14.58 3.53
N ASP A 310 0.93 -13.44 3.55
CA ASP A 310 2.36 -13.40 3.80
C ASP A 310 2.66 -13.27 5.31
N PRO A 311 3.80 -13.78 5.79
CA PRO A 311 4.10 -13.77 7.23
C PRO A 311 4.53 -12.38 7.77
N VAL A 312 4.87 -11.42 6.91
CA VAL A 312 5.43 -10.13 7.33
C VAL A 312 4.36 -9.05 7.48
N TYR A 313 3.47 -8.94 6.48
CA TYR A 313 2.47 -7.86 6.37
C TYR A 313 1.05 -8.37 6.54
N SER A 314 0.52 -9.07 5.55
CA SER A 314 -0.88 -9.48 5.54
C SER A 314 -1.22 -10.46 6.65
N GLY A 315 -0.31 -11.33 7.06
CA GLY A 315 -0.48 -12.22 8.20
C GLY A 315 -0.59 -11.47 9.53
N LYS A 316 0.28 -10.50 9.80
CA LYS A 316 0.16 -9.63 11.00
C LYS A 316 -1.08 -8.74 10.92
N GLY A 317 -1.41 -8.21 9.73
CA GLY A 317 -2.61 -7.43 9.51
C GLY A 317 -3.89 -8.21 9.83
N MET A 318 -3.98 -9.46 9.35
CA MET A 318 -5.11 -10.35 9.62
C MET A 318 -5.14 -10.82 11.08
N ALA A 319 -3.98 -11.08 11.70
CA ALA A 319 -3.90 -11.38 13.13
C ALA A 319 -4.51 -10.26 13.98
N GLY A 320 -4.19 -9.00 13.63
CA GLY A 320 -4.80 -7.83 14.27
C GLY A 320 -6.31 -7.76 14.06
N LEU A 321 -6.79 -8.02 12.85
CA LEU A 321 -8.22 -8.05 12.57
C LEU A 321 -8.94 -9.13 13.39
N ILE A 322 -8.43 -10.35 13.39
CA ILE A 322 -9.02 -11.50 14.11
C ILE A 322 -9.10 -11.20 15.62
N ASP A 323 -8.02 -10.72 16.22
CA ASP A 323 -7.97 -10.41 17.64
C ASP A 323 -8.92 -9.25 18.01
N LEU A 324 -8.98 -8.21 17.18
CA LEU A 324 -9.91 -7.08 17.37
C LEU A 324 -11.37 -7.53 17.26
N VAL A 325 -11.72 -8.46 16.37
CA VAL A 325 -13.04 -9.07 16.30
C VAL A 325 -13.35 -9.84 17.59
N ARG A 326 -12.43 -10.69 18.06
CA ARG A 326 -12.58 -11.46 19.30
C ARG A 326 -12.74 -10.58 20.53
N LYS A 327 -12.10 -9.41 20.52
CA LYS A 327 -12.21 -8.39 21.59
C LYS A 327 -13.48 -7.51 21.47
N GLY A 328 -14.32 -7.72 20.46
CA GLY A 328 -15.54 -6.96 20.26
C GLY A 328 -15.31 -5.52 19.80
N HIS A 329 -14.16 -5.21 19.21
CA HIS A 329 -13.88 -3.88 18.66
C HIS A 329 -14.83 -3.56 17.49
N PHE A 330 -15.10 -4.54 16.65
CA PHE A 330 -16.10 -4.46 15.58
C PHE A 330 -17.40 -5.10 16.02
N ARG A 331 -18.52 -4.44 15.75
CA ARG A 331 -19.83 -4.87 16.22
C ARG A 331 -20.44 -5.91 15.27
N LYS A 332 -21.28 -6.77 15.82
CA LYS A 332 -22.09 -7.66 15.00
C LYS A 332 -23.04 -6.83 14.12
N GLY A 333 -23.06 -7.14 12.82
CA GLY A 333 -23.84 -6.40 11.82
C GLY A 333 -23.07 -5.29 11.09
N GLU A 334 -21.84 -4.96 11.53
CA GLU A 334 -20.93 -4.15 10.75
C GLU A 334 -20.26 -4.95 9.62
N ASN A 335 -19.82 -4.26 8.59
CA ASN A 335 -19.03 -4.82 7.49
C ASN A 335 -17.61 -4.28 7.55
N VAL A 336 -16.64 -5.18 7.70
CA VAL A 336 -15.22 -4.85 7.75
C VAL A 336 -14.55 -5.35 6.48
N VAL A 337 -13.89 -4.46 5.75
CA VAL A 337 -13.09 -4.83 4.58
C VAL A 337 -11.63 -4.95 5.00
N PHE A 338 -11.01 -6.10 4.75
CA PHE A 338 -9.58 -6.29 4.89
C PHE A 338 -8.90 -6.13 3.53
N LEU A 339 -7.93 -5.22 3.43
CA LEU A 339 -7.10 -5.11 2.24
C LEU A 339 -5.97 -6.14 2.28
N HIS A 340 -6.05 -7.16 1.45
CA HIS A 340 -5.01 -8.17 1.27
C HIS A 340 -3.91 -7.65 0.36
N THR A 341 -2.78 -7.29 0.92
CA THR A 341 -1.66 -6.65 0.21
C THR A 341 -0.77 -7.62 -0.59
N GLY A 342 -1.09 -8.90 -0.61
CA GLY A 342 -0.32 -9.94 -1.31
C GLY A 342 0.89 -10.41 -0.50
N GLY A 343 1.90 -10.93 -1.20
CA GLY A 343 3.17 -11.32 -0.61
C GLY A 343 3.37 -12.83 -0.41
N SER A 344 2.51 -13.68 -1.00
CA SER A 344 2.56 -15.15 -0.84
C SER A 344 3.92 -15.77 -1.18
N ALA A 345 4.74 -15.15 -2.03
CA ALA A 345 6.10 -15.63 -2.31
C ALA A 345 6.97 -15.74 -1.05
N ALA A 346 6.76 -14.86 -0.05
CA ALA A 346 7.51 -14.89 1.20
C ALA A 346 7.20 -16.12 2.08
N LEU A 347 6.08 -16.82 1.85
CA LEU A 347 5.73 -18.05 2.58
C LEU A 347 6.84 -19.10 2.51
N PHE A 348 7.45 -19.26 1.35
CA PHE A 348 8.51 -20.26 1.13
C PHE A 348 9.78 -19.94 1.91
N ALA A 349 10.05 -18.66 2.15
CA ALA A 349 11.17 -18.21 3.00
C ALA A 349 10.92 -18.38 4.51
N TYR A 350 9.69 -18.70 4.91
CA TYR A 350 9.29 -18.92 6.30
C TYR A 350 8.73 -20.33 6.53
N ARG A 351 9.00 -21.27 5.62
CA ARG A 351 8.39 -22.60 5.65
C ARG A 351 8.65 -23.34 6.99
N ASN A 352 9.86 -23.20 7.57
CA ASN A 352 10.24 -23.86 8.80
C ASN A 352 9.42 -23.39 10.03
N ILE A 353 8.66 -22.29 9.88
CA ILE A 353 7.83 -21.70 10.94
C ILE A 353 6.35 -22.00 10.71
N LEU A 354 5.96 -22.20 9.44
CA LEU A 354 4.56 -22.34 9.04
C LEU A 354 4.15 -23.79 8.76
N ALA A 355 5.11 -24.70 8.62
CA ALA A 355 4.86 -26.11 8.24
C ALA A 355 4.45 -27.00 9.44
N ASP A 356 4.58 -26.52 10.67
CA ASP A 356 4.13 -27.21 11.90
C ASP A 356 2.71 -26.73 12.27
#